data_1b3b94f6a1bc6e55b1e897519fad6fbd
#
_entry.id   1b3b94f6a1bc6e55b1e897519fad6fbd
#
_cell.length_a   1.000
_cell.length_b   1.000
_cell.length_c   1.000
_cell.angle_alpha   90.00
_cell.angle_beta   90.00
_cell.angle_gamma   90.00
#
_symmetry.space_group_name_H-M   'P 1'
#
loop_
_entity.id
_entity.type
_entity.pdbx_description
1 polymer ?
#
loop_
_entity_poly.entity_id
_entity_poly.type
_entity_poly.pdbx_seq_one_letter_code
_entity_poly.pdbx_strand_id
1 'polypeptide(L)'
;CGWLCHEICHHQCFKNRIHGKFLGYFWGNCAQGFSVAWWTNKHCTHHAVPNVHGDEGCQNGDPDIDTMPLLAWSRSMLAKATTPLSKKLVKHQALTYFPLLSVARLSWLQQSLAYVFPAFDTDGQRGGRIIKGSSPPMAMPIPYEWMERLSLVMHYVWYFAVAYSAPSLTDALLFVVLSNVSCGLSLALVFGLGHNGMAVYDAAHRPDYWKLQVTTTRNVTQDSLGFVHWFCGGLDYQVEHHLFPTMPRHHLAECNRRVRKFCK
;
A
#
# COMPACT_ATOMS: atom_id res chain seq x y z
N CYS A 1 -1.44 6.76 12.90
CA CYS A 1 -0.40 5.69 12.97
C CYS A 1 0.14 5.33 11.58
N GLY A 2 -0.71 5.28 10.52
CA GLY A 2 -0.34 4.83 9.17
C GLY A 2 0.88 5.55 8.60
N TRP A 3 0.84 6.85 8.59
CA TRP A 3 1.91 7.66 8.02
C TRP A 3 3.23 7.57 8.78
N LEU A 4 3.18 7.44 10.10
CA LEU A 4 4.39 7.22 10.90
C LEU A 4 5.05 5.87 10.55
N CYS A 5 4.26 4.81 10.39
CA CYS A 5 4.78 3.52 9.96
C CYS A 5 5.38 3.58 8.55
N HIS A 6 4.71 4.29 7.63
CA HIS A 6 5.20 4.55 6.28
C HIS A 6 6.60 5.20 6.29
N GLU A 7 6.79 6.29 7.07
CA GLU A 7 8.08 6.96 7.20
C GLU A 7 9.16 6.06 7.82
N ILE A 8 8.80 5.28 8.83
CA ILE A 8 9.69 4.31 9.47
C ILE A 8 10.15 3.27 8.46
N CYS A 9 9.24 2.74 7.65
CA CYS A 9 9.53 1.71 6.65
C CYS A 9 10.35 2.26 5.47
N HIS A 10 10.23 3.55 5.16
CA HIS A 10 11.11 4.25 4.21
C HIS A 10 12.46 4.68 4.80
N HIS A 11 12.76 4.30 6.03
CA HIS A 11 14.00 4.66 6.72
C HIS A 11 14.22 6.18 6.89
N GLN A 12 13.15 6.95 6.98
CA GLN A 12 13.20 8.42 7.11
C GLN A 12 13.48 8.89 8.54
N CYS A 13 13.24 8.03 9.57
CA CYS A 13 13.24 8.44 10.97
C CYS A 13 14.59 8.25 11.69
N PHE A 14 15.41 7.28 11.26
CA PHE A 14 16.62 6.87 11.97
C PHE A 14 17.80 6.64 11.05
N LYS A 15 19.00 7.08 11.46
CA LYS A 15 20.24 6.72 10.77
C LYS A 15 20.50 5.20 10.84
N ASN A 16 20.25 4.60 12.01
CA ASN A 16 20.35 3.15 12.17
C ASN A 16 19.02 2.49 11.82
N ARG A 17 19.00 1.74 10.71
CA ARG A 17 17.82 1.04 10.19
C ARG A 17 17.23 0.01 11.15
N ILE A 18 18.04 -0.52 12.08
CA ILE A 18 17.57 -1.49 13.09
C ILE A 18 16.53 -0.85 14.01
N HIS A 19 16.75 0.40 14.46
CA HIS A 19 15.80 1.12 15.32
C HIS A 19 14.46 1.33 14.59
N GLY A 20 14.51 1.72 13.31
CA GLY A 20 13.31 1.82 12.48
C GLY A 20 12.56 0.49 12.38
N LYS A 21 13.28 -0.63 12.21
CA LYS A 21 12.66 -1.95 12.11
C LYS A 21 11.87 -2.32 13.38
N PHE A 22 12.45 -2.15 14.57
CA PHE A 22 11.75 -2.45 15.84
C PHE A 22 10.52 -1.55 16.03
N LEU A 23 10.62 -0.27 15.71
CA LEU A 23 9.46 0.62 15.74
C LEU A 23 8.43 0.28 14.67
N GLY A 24 8.86 -0.22 13.52
CA GLY A 24 7.97 -0.75 12.49
C GLY A 24 7.14 -1.92 12.99
N TYR A 25 7.73 -2.88 13.74
CA TYR A 25 6.99 -3.96 14.36
C TYR A 25 5.93 -3.47 15.35
N PHE A 26 6.22 -2.41 16.10
CA PHE A 26 5.23 -1.83 17.00
C PHE A 26 4.13 -1.09 16.22
N TRP A 27 4.48 -0.12 15.36
CA TRP A 27 3.49 0.71 14.68
C TRP A 27 2.79 0.02 13.50
N GLY A 28 3.49 -0.81 12.74
CA GLY A 28 2.93 -1.56 11.60
C GLY A 28 2.22 -2.82 12.06
N ASN A 29 2.98 -3.75 12.62
CA ASN A 29 2.43 -5.06 12.94
C ASN A 29 1.48 -5.00 14.15
N CYS A 30 1.95 -4.49 15.30
CA CYS A 30 1.17 -4.53 16.53
C CYS A 30 0.02 -3.50 16.50
N ALA A 31 0.26 -2.25 16.15
CA ALA A 31 -0.77 -1.22 16.20
C ALA A 31 -1.76 -1.31 15.02
N GLN A 32 -1.29 -1.57 13.78
CA GLN A 32 -2.13 -1.53 12.58
C GLN A 32 -2.51 -2.90 12.02
N GLY A 33 -1.78 -3.96 12.39
CA GLY A 33 -2.02 -5.32 11.92
C GLY A 33 -1.45 -5.64 10.53
N PHE A 34 -0.54 -4.80 10.01
CA PHE A 34 0.14 -5.06 8.74
C PHE A 34 1.54 -5.60 8.99
N SER A 35 1.93 -6.64 8.29
CA SER A 35 3.32 -7.08 8.28
C SER A 35 4.20 -6.01 7.65
N VAL A 36 5.19 -5.52 8.40
CA VAL A 36 6.20 -4.57 7.90
C VAL A 36 7.00 -5.19 6.77
N ALA A 37 7.31 -6.49 6.86
CA ALA A 37 8.03 -7.20 5.80
C ALA A 37 7.19 -7.29 4.52
N TRP A 38 5.92 -7.65 4.62
CA TRP A 38 4.99 -7.65 3.49
C TRP A 38 4.85 -6.27 2.88
N TRP A 39 4.58 -5.26 3.72
CA TRP A 39 4.37 -3.90 3.26
C TRP A 39 5.62 -3.34 2.56
N THR A 40 6.81 -3.51 3.16
CA THR A 40 8.07 -3.06 2.57
C THR A 40 8.31 -3.69 1.21
N ASN A 41 8.08 -5.01 1.08
CA ASN A 41 8.22 -5.69 -0.20
C ASN A 41 7.28 -5.13 -1.26
N LYS A 42 5.99 -5.04 -0.93
CA LYS A 42 4.95 -4.54 -1.83
C LYS A 42 5.20 -3.08 -2.22
N HIS A 43 5.46 -2.23 -1.24
CA HIS A 43 5.60 -0.79 -1.43
C HIS A 43 6.92 -0.38 -2.09
N CYS A 44 8.03 -1.07 -1.80
CA CYS A 44 9.27 -0.85 -2.54
C CYS A 44 9.14 -1.27 -4.02
N THR A 45 8.37 -2.32 -4.31
CA THR A 45 8.05 -2.70 -5.69
C THR A 45 7.22 -1.62 -6.38
N HIS A 46 6.21 -1.09 -5.70
CA HIS A 46 5.42 0.04 -6.18
C HIS A 46 6.33 1.25 -6.50
N HIS A 47 7.22 1.67 -5.60
CA HIS A 47 8.17 2.75 -5.86
C HIS A 47 9.12 2.49 -7.04
N ALA A 48 9.49 1.24 -7.27
CA ALA A 48 10.36 0.90 -8.39
C ALA A 48 9.64 1.00 -9.76
N VAL A 49 8.35 0.69 -9.79
CA VAL A 49 7.55 0.58 -11.03
C VAL A 49 6.13 1.15 -10.87
N PRO A 50 5.94 2.40 -10.35
CA PRO A 50 4.61 2.94 -10.10
C PRO A 50 3.77 2.99 -11.38
N ASN A 51 2.52 2.61 -11.28
CA ASN A 51 1.57 2.55 -12.40
C ASN A 51 2.06 1.76 -13.62
N VAL A 52 2.96 0.80 -13.43
CA VAL A 52 3.38 -0.09 -14.51
C VAL A 52 2.55 -1.36 -14.51
N HIS A 53 1.94 -1.67 -15.63
CA HIS A 53 1.24 -2.92 -15.85
C HIS A 53 2.24 -4.07 -15.97
N GLY A 54 2.15 -5.04 -15.09
CA GLY A 54 2.94 -6.27 -15.19
C GLY A 54 2.45 -7.19 -16.31
N ASP A 55 3.36 -8.07 -16.72
CA ASP A 55 3.07 -9.20 -17.59
C ASP A 55 2.06 -10.19 -16.94
N GLU A 56 1.78 -11.31 -17.58
CA GLU A 56 0.93 -12.34 -16.99
C GLU A 56 1.37 -12.69 -15.56
N GLY A 57 0.42 -12.62 -14.62
CA GLY A 57 0.66 -12.82 -13.20
C GLY A 57 1.39 -11.66 -12.51
N CYS A 58 1.29 -10.42 -13.04
CA CYS A 58 1.87 -9.18 -12.51
C CYS A 58 3.38 -9.21 -12.27
N GLN A 59 4.10 -10.00 -13.05
CA GLN A 59 5.54 -9.95 -13.07
C GLN A 59 5.98 -8.57 -13.58
N ASN A 60 6.98 -7.98 -12.92
CA ASN A 60 7.56 -6.68 -13.28
C ASN A 60 6.58 -5.49 -13.24
N GLY A 61 5.42 -5.63 -12.61
CA GLY A 61 4.41 -4.59 -12.50
C GLY A 61 4.23 -4.06 -11.08
N ASP A 62 3.45 -2.98 -11.02
CA ASP A 62 3.04 -2.34 -9.77
C ASP A 62 1.97 -3.19 -9.07
N PRO A 63 2.25 -3.73 -7.86
CA PRO A 63 1.28 -4.54 -7.14
C PRO A 63 0.08 -3.74 -6.60
N ASP A 64 0.12 -2.41 -6.64
CA ASP A 64 -0.99 -1.57 -6.16
C ASP A 64 -2.07 -1.38 -7.21
N ILE A 65 -1.74 -1.50 -8.49
CA ILE A 65 -2.72 -1.49 -9.58
C ILE A 65 -3.16 -2.87 -10.05
N ASP A 66 -2.62 -3.95 -9.46
CA ASP A 66 -3.06 -5.32 -9.75
C ASP A 66 -4.36 -5.67 -9.00
N THR A 67 -5.42 -5.01 -9.39
CA THR A 67 -6.74 -5.08 -8.73
C THR A 67 -7.81 -5.77 -9.57
N MET A 68 -7.45 -6.24 -10.78
CA MET A 68 -8.39 -7.03 -11.58
C MET A 68 -8.74 -8.34 -10.87
N PRO A 69 -9.97 -8.81 -10.94
CA PRO A 69 -11.09 -8.35 -11.79
C PRO A 69 -12.00 -7.28 -11.17
N LEU A 70 -11.60 -6.63 -10.07
CA LEU A 70 -12.47 -5.72 -9.32
C LEU A 70 -12.44 -4.30 -9.87
N LEU A 71 -11.23 -3.80 -10.17
CA LEU A 71 -11.01 -2.44 -10.65
C LEU A 71 -10.01 -2.44 -11.82
N ALA A 72 -10.28 -1.62 -12.83
CA ALA A 72 -9.37 -1.37 -13.94
C ALA A 72 -8.83 0.07 -13.86
N TRP A 73 -7.52 0.24 -13.76
CA TRP A 73 -6.85 1.55 -13.66
C TRP A 73 -6.57 2.18 -15.03
N SER A 74 -6.60 1.38 -16.08
CA SER A 74 -6.42 1.85 -17.47
C SER A 74 -7.32 1.08 -18.43
N ARG A 75 -7.48 1.61 -19.64
CA ARG A 75 -8.23 0.93 -20.70
C ARG A 75 -7.59 -0.38 -21.15
N SER A 76 -6.26 -0.49 -21.10
CA SER A 76 -5.55 -1.71 -21.45
C SER A 76 -5.91 -2.87 -20.50
N MET A 77 -6.22 -2.57 -19.22
CA MET A 77 -6.67 -3.58 -18.26
C MET A 77 -8.04 -4.20 -18.58
N LEU A 78 -8.86 -3.53 -19.37
CA LEU A 78 -10.20 -4.03 -19.71
C LEU A 78 -10.15 -5.39 -20.42
N ALA A 79 -9.09 -5.69 -21.14
CA ALA A 79 -8.89 -6.99 -21.79
C ALA A 79 -8.86 -8.15 -20.76
N LYS A 80 -8.46 -7.88 -19.52
CA LYS A 80 -8.42 -8.87 -18.42
C LYS A 80 -9.79 -9.12 -17.79
N ALA A 81 -10.82 -8.31 -18.10
CA ALA A 81 -12.20 -8.53 -17.66
C ALA A 81 -12.89 -9.59 -18.52
N THR A 82 -12.59 -10.87 -18.31
CA THR A 82 -13.06 -11.98 -19.16
C THR A 82 -14.40 -12.56 -18.73
N THR A 83 -14.69 -12.55 -17.42
CA THR A 83 -15.94 -13.11 -16.89
C THR A 83 -17.11 -12.10 -16.92
N PRO A 84 -18.38 -12.55 -16.96
CA PRO A 84 -19.54 -11.66 -16.86
C PRO A 84 -19.54 -10.79 -15.61
N LEU A 85 -19.09 -11.35 -14.46
CA LEU A 85 -18.99 -10.62 -13.20
C LEU A 85 -17.92 -9.53 -13.28
N SER A 86 -16.71 -9.83 -13.76
CA SER A 86 -15.64 -8.84 -13.90
C SER A 86 -16.03 -7.71 -14.84
N LYS A 87 -16.67 -8.02 -15.98
CA LYS A 87 -17.19 -7.01 -16.91
C LYS A 87 -18.22 -6.09 -16.24
N LYS A 88 -19.13 -6.66 -15.42
CA LYS A 88 -20.13 -5.89 -14.68
C LYS A 88 -19.48 -5.00 -13.62
N LEU A 89 -18.54 -5.53 -12.83
CA LEU A 89 -17.83 -4.76 -11.79
C LEU A 89 -17.06 -3.58 -12.42
N VAL A 90 -16.26 -3.83 -13.43
CA VAL A 90 -15.47 -2.79 -14.11
C VAL A 90 -16.38 -1.76 -14.79
N LYS A 91 -17.48 -2.18 -15.42
CA LYS A 91 -18.47 -1.27 -16.03
C LYS A 91 -19.04 -0.26 -15.03
N HIS A 92 -19.26 -0.70 -13.80
CA HIS A 92 -19.85 0.12 -12.74
C HIS A 92 -18.84 0.59 -11.69
N GLN A 93 -17.53 0.50 -11.96
CA GLN A 93 -16.48 0.80 -10.98
C GLN A 93 -16.54 2.23 -10.43
N ALA A 94 -17.06 3.20 -11.17
CA ALA A 94 -17.25 4.55 -10.67
C ALA A 94 -18.17 4.60 -9.42
N LEU A 95 -19.15 3.69 -9.32
CA LEU A 95 -20.05 3.57 -8.18
C LEU A 95 -19.48 2.65 -7.09
N THR A 96 -18.74 1.61 -7.48
CA THR A 96 -18.24 0.59 -6.55
C THR A 96 -16.84 0.90 -6.02
N TYR A 97 -16.15 1.92 -6.54
CA TYR A 97 -14.78 2.28 -6.16
C TYR A 97 -14.61 2.48 -4.66
N PHE A 98 -15.33 3.43 -4.07
CA PHE A 98 -15.23 3.69 -2.62
C PHE A 98 -15.74 2.53 -1.76
N PRO A 99 -16.88 1.88 -2.05
CA PRO A 99 -17.28 0.66 -1.37
C PRO A 99 -16.23 -0.45 -1.39
N LEU A 100 -15.60 -0.71 -2.54
CA LEU A 100 -14.54 -1.72 -2.65
C LEU A 100 -13.28 -1.33 -1.85
N LEU A 101 -12.87 -0.07 -1.95
CA LEU A 101 -11.70 0.42 -1.24
C LEU A 101 -11.92 0.55 0.28
N SER A 102 -13.16 0.72 0.73
CA SER A 102 -13.47 0.71 2.16
C SER A 102 -13.12 -0.62 2.85
N VAL A 103 -13.10 -1.72 2.08
CA VAL A 103 -12.70 -3.05 2.57
C VAL A 103 -11.26 -3.41 2.23
N ALA A 104 -10.48 -2.52 1.62
CA ALA A 104 -9.09 -2.76 1.24
C ALA A 104 -8.21 -3.19 2.42
N ARG A 105 -8.49 -2.69 3.64
CA ARG A 105 -7.78 -3.13 4.84
C ARG A 105 -7.87 -4.64 5.06
N LEU A 106 -9.03 -5.25 4.81
CA LEU A 106 -9.20 -6.70 4.98
C LEU A 106 -8.29 -7.50 4.02
N SER A 107 -8.17 -7.03 2.76
CA SER A 107 -7.23 -7.61 1.81
C SER A 107 -5.78 -7.48 2.28
N TRP A 108 -5.40 -6.33 2.83
CA TRP A 108 -4.04 -6.11 3.35
C TRP A 108 -3.73 -6.98 4.57
N LEU A 109 -4.70 -7.16 5.47
CA LEU A 109 -4.58 -8.09 6.61
C LEU A 109 -4.37 -9.53 6.13
N GLN A 110 -5.20 -9.98 5.18
CA GLN A 110 -5.09 -11.31 4.60
C GLN A 110 -3.74 -11.53 3.92
N GLN A 111 -3.29 -10.59 3.08
CA GLN A 111 -1.99 -10.67 2.42
C GLN A 111 -0.83 -10.67 3.42
N SER A 112 -0.90 -9.86 4.49
CA SER A 112 0.09 -9.85 5.56
C SER A 112 0.19 -11.18 6.29
N LEU A 113 -0.96 -11.80 6.62
CA LEU A 113 -0.99 -13.12 7.25
C LEU A 113 -0.44 -14.20 6.31
N ALA A 114 -0.85 -14.21 5.05
CA ALA A 114 -0.33 -15.16 4.06
C ALA A 114 1.19 -15.00 3.85
N TYR A 115 1.70 -13.76 3.87
CA TYR A 115 3.13 -13.48 3.71
C TYR A 115 3.96 -14.10 4.85
N VAL A 116 3.48 -13.98 6.09
CA VAL A 116 4.24 -14.36 7.29
C VAL A 116 3.95 -15.79 7.72
N PHE A 117 2.72 -16.25 7.60
CA PHE A 117 2.27 -17.56 8.07
C PHE A 117 1.84 -18.45 6.90
N PRO A 118 2.55 -19.56 6.62
CA PRO A 118 2.18 -20.48 5.54
C PRO A 118 0.75 -21.04 5.64
N ALA A 119 0.23 -21.17 6.85
CA ALA A 119 -1.13 -21.70 7.09
C ALA A 119 -2.25 -20.81 6.50
N PHE A 120 -1.98 -19.53 6.22
CA PHE A 120 -2.92 -18.59 5.61
C PHE A 120 -2.69 -18.36 4.12
N ASP A 121 -1.76 -19.12 3.52
CA ASP A 121 -1.43 -19.02 2.11
C ASP A 121 -2.41 -19.87 1.29
N THR A 122 -3.46 -19.25 0.78
CA THR A 122 -4.53 -19.94 0.03
C THR A 122 -4.24 -20.04 -1.47
N ASP A 123 -3.31 -19.26 -1.98
CA ASP A 123 -2.98 -19.19 -3.42
C ASP A 123 -1.58 -19.73 -3.76
N GLY A 124 -0.85 -20.23 -2.77
CA GLY A 124 0.52 -20.72 -2.93
C GLY A 124 1.56 -19.65 -3.20
N GLN A 125 1.19 -18.37 -3.10
CA GLN A 125 2.08 -17.23 -3.36
C GLN A 125 2.53 -16.49 -2.09
N ARG A 126 2.02 -16.91 -0.93
CA ARG A 126 2.34 -16.34 0.39
C ARG A 126 2.27 -14.82 0.40
N GLY A 127 1.15 -14.27 -0.09
CA GLY A 127 0.94 -12.82 -0.15
C GLY A 127 1.98 -12.07 -1.01
N GLY A 128 2.54 -12.73 -2.00
CA GLY A 128 3.61 -12.17 -2.85
C GLY A 128 5.04 -12.39 -2.34
N ARG A 129 5.23 -13.20 -1.28
CA ARG A 129 6.56 -13.54 -0.75
C ARG A 129 7.35 -14.49 -1.66
N ILE A 130 6.67 -15.30 -2.46
CA ILE A 130 7.34 -16.22 -3.38
C ILE A 130 7.90 -15.45 -4.57
N ILE A 131 9.18 -15.65 -4.85
CA ILE A 131 9.84 -15.03 -6.00
C ILE A 131 9.31 -15.70 -7.26
N LYS A 132 8.60 -14.93 -8.08
CA LYS A 132 8.02 -15.43 -9.33
C LYS A 132 9.13 -15.86 -10.29
N GLY A 133 8.93 -16.99 -10.96
CA GLY A 133 9.87 -17.52 -11.94
C GLY A 133 11.10 -18.23 -11.33
N SER A 134 11.24 -18.33 -10.01
CA SER A 134 12.28 -19.15 -9.40
C SER A 134 11.91 -20.65 -9.46
N SER A 135 12.91 -21.49 -9.76
CA SER A 135 12.77 -22.94 -9.75
C SER A 135 13.94 -23.55 -8.97
N PRO A 136 13.70 -24.13 -7.80
CA PRO A 136 12.43 -24.28 -7.10
C PRO A 136 11.88 -22.93 -6.59
N PRO A 137 10.59 -22.85 -6.23
CA PRO A 137 10.00 -21.64 -5.65
C PRO A 137 10.77 -21.18 -4.41
N MET A 138 11.22 -19.93 -4.41
CA MET A 138 11.97 -19.33 -3.30
C MET A 138 11.11 -18.29 -2.60
N ALA A 139 11.10 -18.34 -1.28
CA ALA A 139 10.46 -17.31 -0.48
C ALA A 139 11.43 -16.19 -0.11
N MET A 140 11.00 -14.93 -0.24
CA MET A 140 11.81 -13.81 0.26
C MET A 140 12.05 -13.95 1.77
N PRO A 141 13.29 -13.76 2.24
CA PRO A 141 13.60 -13.86 3.65
C PRO A 141 12.91 -12.74 4.46
N ILE A 142 12.39 -13.08 5.62
CA ILE A 142 11.90 -12.11 6.59
C ILE A 142 12.97 -11.98 7.70
N PRO A 143 13.65 -10.85 7.81
CA PRO A 143 14.55 -10.62 8.93
C PRO A 143 13.76 -10.63 10.24
N TYR A 144 14.26 -11.40 11.23
CA TYR A 144 13.58 -11.58 12.52
C TYR A 144 12.12 -12.08 12.40
N GLU A 145 11.89 -13.13 11.61
CA GLU A 145 10.56 -13.67 11.30
C GLU A 145 9.71 -13.96 12.57
N TRP A 146 10.34 -14.39 13.67
CA TRP A 146 9.65 -14.61 14.92
C TRP A 146 9.05 -13.32 15.53
N MET A 147 9.74 -12.18 15.41
CA MET A 147 9.21 -10.87 15.84
C MET A 147 8.06 -10.40 14.96
N GLU A 148 8.19 -10.61 13.65
CA GLU A 148 7.13 -10.33 12.69
C GLU A 148 5.85 -11.09 13.07
N ARG A 149 5.98 -12.40 13.37
CA ARG A 149 4.86 -13.26 13.79
C ARG A 149 4.28 -12.83 15.12
N LEU A 150 5.14 -12.64 16.14
CA LEU A 150 4.70 -12.26 17.48
C LEU A 150 3.94 -10.94 17.48
N SER A 151 4.48 -9.91 16.82
CA SER A 151 3.86 -8.59 16.78
C SER A 151 2.53 -8.58 16.02
N LEU A 152 2.36 -9.39 14.97
CA LEU A 152 1.06 -9.58 14.31
C LEU A 152 0.06 -10.30 15.23
N VAL A 153 0.48 -11.36 15.91
CA VAL A 153 -0.39 -12.05 16.90
C VAL A 153 -0.84 -11.07 17.98
N MET A 154 0.08 -10.24 18.50
CA MET A 154 -0.26 -9.21 19.48
C MET A 154 -1.33 -8.23 18.97
N HIS A 155 -1.29 -7.86 17.67
CA HIS A 155 -2.36 -7.04 17.06
C HIS A 155 -3.72 -7.69 17.24
N TYR A 156 -3.87 -8.94 16.83
CA TYR A 156 -5.17 -9.63 16.89
C TYR A 156 -5.63 -9.86 18.33
N VAL A 157 -4.70 -10.12 19.23
CA VAL A 157 -5.01 -10.28 20.68
C VAL A 157 -5.63 -8.99 21.24
N TRP A 158 -4.96 -7.83 21.11
CA TRP A 158 -5.51 -6.60 21.68
C TRP A 158 -6.73 -6.11 20.90
N TYR A 159 -6.77 -6.25 19.57
CA TYR A 159 -7.88 -5.80 18.73
C TYR A 159 -9.17 -6.54 19.10
N PHE A 160 -9.10 -7.87 19.21
CA PHE A 160 -10.26 -8.64 19.61
C PHE A 160 -10.58 -8.53 21.12
N ALA A 161 -9.59 -8.28 21.97
CA ALA A 161 -9.86 -7.96 23.37
C ALA A 161 -10.67 -6.68 23.52
N VAL A 162 -10.34 -5.64 22.73
CA VAL A 162 -11.14 -4.40 22.68
C VAL A 162 -12.55 -4.67 22.15
N ALA A 163 -12.69 -5.42 21.07
CA ALA A 163 -14.01 -5.79 20.55
C ALA A 163 -14.83 -6.57 21.57
N TYR A 164 -14.22 -7.53 22.29
CA TYR A 164 -14.86 -8.34 23.32
C TYR A 164 -15.28 -7.53 24.55
N SER A 165 -14.55 -6.46 24.88
CA SER A 165 -14.90 -5.56 26.00
C SER A 165 -16.05 -4.62 25.72
N ALA A 166 -16.60 -4.61 24.49
CA ALA A 166 -17.73 -3.77 24.11
C ALA A 166 -18.99 -4.14 24.91
N PRO A 167 -19.84 -3.15 25.25
CA PRO A 167 -21.03 -3.38 26.08
C PRO A 167 -22.06 -4.35 25.49
N SER A 168 -22.09 -4.48 24.17
CA SER A 168 -22.96 -5.41 23.44
C SER A 168 -22.31 -6.00 22.22
N LEU A 169 -22.88 -7.09 21.69
CA LEU A 169 -22.44 -7.66 20.40
C LEU A 169 -22.57 -6.64 19.26
N THR A 170 -23.60 -5.81 19.27
CA THR A 170 -23.79 -4.75 18.27
C THR A 170 -22.64 -3.77 18.31
N ASP A 171 -22.21 -3.31 19.49
CA ASP A 171 -21.10 -2.39 19.66
C ASP A 171 -19.78 -3.02 19.20
N ALA A 172 -19.55 -4.31 19.53
CA ALA A 172 -18.41 -5.07 19.05
C ALA A 172 -18.35 -5.14 17.51
N LEU A 173 -19.47 -5.47 16.87
CA LEU A 173 -19.58 -5.52 15.41
C LEU A 173 -19.39 -4.14 14.78
N LEU A 174 -19.99 -3.10 15.34
CA LEU A 174 -19.79 -1.73 14.89
C LEU A 174 -18.33 -1.30 15.00
N PHE A 175 -17.64 -1.62 16.11
CA PHE A 175 -16.21 -1.36 16.25
C PHE A 175 -15.41 -2.03 15.13
N VAL A 176 -15.64 -3.32 14.87
CA VAL A 176 -14.94 -4.07 13.83
C VAL A 176 -15.22 -3.48 12.43
N VAL A 177 -16.47 -3.20 12.11
CA VAL A 177 -16.84 -2.66 10.79
C VAL A 177 -16.28 -1.26 10.62
N LEU A 178 -16.53 -0.34 11.56
CA LEU A 178 -16.14 1.06 11.44
C LEU A 178 -14.63 1.23 11.42
N SER A 179 -13.88 0.49 12.24
CA SER A 179 -12.41 0.57 12.25
C SER A 179 -11.81 0.10 10.92
N ASN A 180 -12.33 -0.97 10.32
CA ASN A 180 -11.84 -1.46 9.02
C ASN A 180 -12.24 -0.53 7.87
N VAL A 181 -13.49 -0.10 7.81
CA VAL A 181 -14.01 0.81 6.76
C VAL A 181 -13.30 2.16 6.82
N SER A 182 -13.17 2.77 7.99
CA SER A 182 -12.50 4.07 8.15
C SER A 182 -11.03 3.99 7.75
N CYS A 183 -10.34 2.92 8.13
CA CYS A 183 -8.96 2.70 7.72
C CYS A 183 -8.85 2.51 6.20
N GLY A 184 -9.68 1.65 5.61
CA GLY A 184 -9.68 1.41 4.16
C GLY A 184 -9.95 2.67 3.36
N LEU A 185 -10.96 3.46 3.73
CA LEU A 185 -11.28 4.72 3.06
C LEU A 185 -10.17 5.76 3.20
N SER A 186 -9.59 5.91 4.39
CA SER A 186 -8.50 6.87 4.61
C SER A 186 -7.27 6.54 3.76
N LEU A 187 -6.89 5.25 3.69
CA LEU A 187 -5.81 4.79 2.84
C LEU A 187 -6.12 5.01 1.36
N ALA A 188 -7.33 4.63 0.92
CA ALA A 188 -7.76 4.77 -0.46
C ALA A 188 -7.77 6.22 -0.94
N LEU A 189 -8.22 7.15 -0.09
CA LEU A 189 -8.21 8.57 -0.43
C LEU A 189 -6.80 9.08 -0.67
N VAL A 190 -5.87 8.79 0.24
CA VAL A 190 -4.51 9.34 0.12
C VAL A 190 -3.72 8.68 -1.00
N PHE A 191 -3.70 7.36 -1.08
CA PHE A 191 -2.98 6.67 -2.17
C PHE A 191 -3.61 6.92 -3.53
N GLY A 192 -4.95 6.93 -3.62
CA GLY A 192 -5.65 7.20 -4.88
C GLY A 192 -5.38 8.59 -5.43
N LEU A 193 -5.33 9.62 -4.58
CA LEU A 193 -5.11 11.00 -5.04
C LEU A 193 -3.74 11.20 -5.69
N GLY A 194 -2.72 10.51 -5.22
CA GLY A 194 -1.35 10.63 -5.73
C GLY A 194 -1.11 9.95 -7.09
N HIS A 195 -1.87 8.90 -7.42
CA HIS A 195 -1.61 8.02 -8.58
C HIS A 195 -2.78 7.90 -9.56
N ASN A 196 -4.01 8.05 -9.10
CA ASN A 196 -5.20 7.87 -9.94
C ASN A 196 -5.29 8.91 -11.05
N GLY A 197 -5.53 8.44 -12.27
CA GLY A 197 -5.63 9.30 -13.45
C GLY A 197 -4.29 9.78 -14.00
N MET A 198 -3.16 9.32 -13.45
CA MET A 198 -1.83 9.53 -14.01
C MET A 198 -1.53 8.47 -15.08
N ALA A 199 -0.41 8.65 -15.80
CA ALA A 199 0.00 7.71 -16.83
C ALA A 199 0.13 6.28 -16.30
N VAL A 200 -0.31 5.31 -17.09
CA VAL A 200 -0.14 3.88 -16.84
C VAL A 200 0.66 3.31 -18.02
N TYR A 201 1.70 2.58 -17.73
CA TYR A 201 2.62 2.02 -18.71
C TYR A 201 2.58 0.49 -18.69
N ASP A 202 2.91 -0.12 -19.83
CA ASP A 202 3.22 -1.55 -19.88
C ASP A 202 4.70 -1.77 -19.54
N ALA A 203 5.03 -2.91 -18.93
CA ALA A 203 6.39 -3.21 -18.50
C ALA A 203 7.43 -3.11 -19.63
N ALA A 204 7.05 -3.51 -20.87
CA ALA A 204 7.91 -3.45 -22.04
C ALA A 204 8.17 -2.03 -22.56
N HIS A 205 7.30 -1.06 -22.26
CA HIS A 205 7.33 0.29 -22.83
C HIS A 205 7.41 1.39 -21.76
N ARG A 206 7.84 1.05 -20.56
CA ARG A 206 8.01 2.05 -19.50
C ARG A 206 9.19 2.98 -19.77
N PRO A 207 9.09 4.27 -19.42
CA PRO A 207 10.21 5.20 -19.51
C PRO A 207 11.28 4.87 -18.47
N ASP A 208 12.40 5.61 -18.53
CA ASP A 208 13.41 5.57 -17.46
C ASP A 208 12.84 5.94 -16.09
N TYR A 209 13.59 5.61 -15.03
CA TYR A 209 13.13 5.78 -13.65
C TYR A 209 12.62 7.18 -13.34
N TRP A 210 13.37 8.23 -13.69
CA TRP A 210 13.01 9.60 -13.31
C TRP A 210 11.72 10.08 -13.98
N LYS A 211 11.62 9.82 -15.28
CA LYS A 211 10.41 10.14 -16.05
C LYS A 211 9.22 9.32 -15.57
N LEU A 212 9.43 8.05 -15.25
CA LEU A 212 8.38 7.19 -14.70
C LEU A 212 7.80 7.80 -13.42
N GLN A 213 8.65 8.14 -12.42
CA GLN A 213 8.17 8.71 -11.16
C GLN A 213 7.34 9.97 -11.37
N VAL A 214 7.81 10.91 -12.19
CA VAL A 214 7.12 12.19 -12.42
C VAL A 214 5.82 12.04 -13.22
N THR A 215 5.74 11.10 -14.15
CA THR A 215 4.55 10.94 -15.01
C THR A 215 3.47 10.06 -14.39
N THR A 216 3.81 9.24 -13.40
CA THR A 216 2.87 8.33 -12.72
C THR A 216 2.39 8.86 -11.37
N THR A 217 2.92 10.00 -10.93
CA THR A 217 2.57 10.62 -9.66
C THR A 217 2.14 12.07 -9.82
N ARG A 218 1.39 12.58 -8.87
CA ARG A 218 1.03 14.01 -8.80
C ARG A 218 0.95 14.48 -7.36
N ASN A 219 1.24 15.78 -7.17
CA ASN A 219 1.06 16.42 -5.88
C ASN A 219 -0.39 16.87 -5.68
N VAL A 220 -0.85 16.86 -4.44
CA VAL A 220 -2.16 17.37 -4.03
C VAL A 220 -2.00 18.82 -3.61
N THR A 221 -2.94 19.68 -4.01
CA THR A 221 -2.96 21.08 -3.62
C THR A 221 -3.16 21.21 -2.11
N GLN A 222 -2.30 21.98 -1.47
CA GLN A 222 -2.38 22.24 -0.03
C GLN A 222 -3.43 23.32 0.28
N ASP A 223 -4.01 23.22 1.47
CA ASP A 223 -4.87 24.24 2.05
C ASP A 223 -4.06 25.23 2.92
N SER A 224 -4.65 26.38 3.19
CA SER A 224 -4.01 27.44 3.99
C SER A 224 -3.79 27.06 5.47
N LEU A 225 -4.52 26.05 5.96
CA LEU A 225 -4.44 25.58 7.36
C LEU A 225 -3.46 24.42 7.54
N GLY A 226 -2.91 23.86 6.46
CA GLY A 226 -2.03 22.72 6.49
C GLY A 226 -2.73 21.39 6.82
N PHE A 227 -4.06 21.35 6.79
CA PHE A 227 -4.84 20.14 7.07
C PHE A 227 -4.54 19.03 6.06
N VAL A 228 -4.46 19.35 4.76
CA VAL A 228 -4.16 18.38 3.70
C VAL A 228 -2.79 17.74 3.94
N HIS A 229 -1.77 18.54 4.27
CA HIS A 229 -0.43 18.03 4.57
C HIS A 229 -0.43 17.09 5.78
N TRP A 230 -1.10 17.49 6.86
CA TRP A 230 -1.25 16.67 8.05
C TRP A 230 -2.03 15.37 7.75
N PHE A 231 -3.16 15.47 7.06
CA PHE A 231 -4.02 14.31 6.74
C PHE A 231 -3.30 13.32 5.81
N CYS A 232 -2.61 13.82 4.79
CA CYS A 232 -1.84 12.99 3.86
C CYS A 232 -0.50 12.50 4.44
N GLY A 233 -0.07 13.01 5.59
CA GLY A 233 1.22 12.64 6.21
C GLY A 233 2.42 12.96 5.33
N GLY A 234 2.37 14.03 4.54
CA GLY A 234 3.42 14.44 3.61
C GLY A 234 3.28 13.87 2.20
N LEU A 235 2.37 12.90 1.98
CA LEU A 235 2.12 12.31 0.65
C LEU A 235 1.35 13.24 -0.31
N ASP A 236 0.97 14.42 0.12
CA ASP A 236 0.57 15.54 -0.73
C ASP A 236 1.71 16.03 -1.64
N TYR A 237 2.97 15.71 -1.32
CA TYR A 237 4.16 15.85 -2.16
C TYR A 237 4.56 14.51 -2.81
N GLN A 238 3.63 13.84 -3.48
CA GLN A 238 3.82 12.48 -3.99
C GLN A 238 4.96 12.37 -5.01
N VAL A 239 5.14 13.38 -5.87
CA VAL A 239 6.23 13.41 -6.86
C VAL A 239 7.60 13.37 -6.16
N GLU A 240 7.80 14.23 -5.16
CA GLU A 240 9.05 14.32 -4.42
C GLU A 240 9.28 13.08 -3.55
N HIS A 241 8.20 12.53 -2.98
CA HIS A 241 8.27 11.29 -2.21
C HIS A 241 8.73 10.12 -3.09
N HIS A 242 8.20 10.00 -4.31
CA HIS A 242 8.61 8.96 -5.25
C HIS A 242 10.03 9.15 -5.80
N LEU A 243 10.44 10.39 -6.06
CA LEU A 243 11.82 10.70 -6.50
C LEU A 243 12.85 10.42 -5.40
N PHE A 244 12.49 10.68 -4.14
CA PHE A 244 13.39 10.63 -2.97
C PHE A 244 12.72 9.94 -1.76
N PRO A 245 12.40 8.65 -1.84
CA PRO A 245 11.54 7.97 -0.85
C PRO A 245 12.13 7.92 0.57
N THR A 246 13.44 8.10 0.73
CA THR A 246 14.08 8.17 2.05
C THR A 246 14.16 9.59 2.63
N MET A 247 13.63 10.58 1.92
CA MET A 247 13.63 11.98 2.37
C MET A 247 12.54 12.20 3.42
N PRO A 248 12.87 12.70 4.65
CA PRO A 248 11.87 13.03 5.64
C PRO A 248 10.88 14.10 5.15
N ARG A 249 9.59 13.93 5.50
CA ARG A 249 8.49 14.78 4.98
C ARG A 249 8.69 16.28 5.18
N HIS A 250 9.37 16.71 6.25
CA HIS A 250 9.62 18.13 6.50
C HIS A 250 10.55 18.80 5.48
N HIS A 251 11.24 18.02 4.64
CA HIS A 251 12.05 18.53 3.53
C HIS A 251 11.31 18.52 2.18
N LEU A 252 10.14 17.86 2.06
CA LEU A 252 9.46 17.68 0.77
C LEU A 252 9.01 19.01 0.15
N ALA A 253 8.59 19.99 0.95
CA ALA A 253 8.24 21.32 0.44
C ALA A 253 9.41 22.05 -0.21
N GLU A 254 10.60 21.97 0.39
CA GLU A 254 11.83 22.54 -0.20
C GLU A 254 12.25 21.74 -1.44
N CYS A 255 12.16 20.41 -1.38
CA CYS A 255 12.41 19.55 -2.52
C CYS A 255 11.50 19.90 -3.71
N ASN A 256 10.21 20.11 -3.48
CA ASN A 256 9.25 20.51 -4.52
C ASN A 256 9.68 21.82 -5.23
N ARG A 257 10.13 22.83 -4.47
CA ARG A 257 10.62 24.08 -5.07
C ARG A 257 11.80 23.83 -6.02
N ARG A 258 12.73 22.94 -5.64
CA ARG A 258 13.92 22.59 -6.44
C ARG A 258 13.53 21.73 -7.67
N VAL A 259 12.70 20.71 -7.50
CA VAL A 259 12.21 19.86 -8.59
C VAL A 259 11.48 20.70 -9.63
N ARG A 260 10.56 21.57 -9.23
CA ARG A 260 9.85 22.47 -10.16
C ARG A 260 10.78 23.43 -10.90
N LYS A 261 11.85 23.89 -10.26
CA LYS A 261 12.86 24.73 -10.92
C LYS A 261 13.68 23.95 -11.93
N PHE A 262 13.99 22.70 -11.64
CA PHE A 262 14.76 21.82 -12.52
C PHE A 262 13.94 21.39 -13.76
N CYS A 263 12.64 21.15 -13.62
CA CYS A 263 11.76 20.73 -14.71
C CYS A 263 11.28 21.88 -15.63
N LYS A 264 11.60 23.13 -15.34
CA LYS A 264 11.33 24.29 -16.21
C LYS A 264 12.46 24.56 -17.17
#